data_06354e6e4cb69893a5985751dbae5e77
#
_entry.id   06354e6e4cb69893a5985751dbae5e77
#
_cell.length_a   1.000
_cell.length_b   1.000
_cell.length_c   1.000
_cell.angle_alpha   90.00
_cell.angle_beta   90.00
_cell.angle_gamma   90.00
#
_symmetry.space_group_name_H-M   'P 1'
#
loop_
_entity.id
_entity.type
_entity.pdbx_description
1 polymer ?
#
loop_
_entity_poly.entity_id
_entity_poly.type
_entity_poly.pdbx_seq_one_letter_code
_entity_poly.pdbx_strand_id
1 'polypeptide(L)'
;MELSRLSFLKLALGAGAGSLMPGCMAKPKDGGSTYSVALLGDTHFDSTDNKFYHAKYLSSTTEQRYKAHLKEHVRNAKMWTERMPSLLRASAKSATPDTAFILQMGDLVQGDCNDPAMHRRMLTDAFNLIKGAYGGELPFISVVGNHDIRGDIPTDGTREAFDAWQPPVVSRELKQTVTGTTFSFRHGPDAFVVVDFNDPRPDFDLLLKVLDGTDGARHLFLVSHGPAIPNGASRWFLLGAKNRTEERRELLRRLAKRNAIVLSGHTHKIEYYDCVLPEGRVTQFVASSVWSNPDLDKLKFVDKGVADYGNRVKKLKGLQRDGVTPEDLVKLVEEYRPYIRDYSLANGAGHFRLDISDKCVAATFYGGASLVPGRTYLLRG
;
A
#
# COMPACT_ATOMS: atom_id res chain seq x y z
N MET A 1 22.68 -55.30 4.72
CA MET A 1 22.07 -54.59 3.57
C MET A 1 21.93 -53.14 3.96
N GLU A 2 23.03 -52.38 3.69
CA GLU A 2 23.14 -50.94 4.01
C GLU A 2 22.49 -50.14 2.89
N LEU A 3 21.35 -49.50 3.19
CA LEU A 3 20.78 -48.48 2.33
C LEU A 3 21.44 -47.16 2.68
N SER A 4 22.20 -46.63 1.73
CA SER A 4 23.05 -45.44 1.85
C SER A 4 22.26 -44.22 2.18
N ARG A 5 22.80 -43.39 3.14
CA ARG A 5 22.29 -42.09 3.58
C ARG A 5 22.21 -40.99 2.48
N LEU A 6 22.59 -41.33 1.27
CA LEU A 6 22.61 -40.38 0.13
C LEU A 6 21.27 -40.26 -0.63
N SER A 7 20.30 -41.14 -0.40
CA SER A 7 19.02 -41.11 -1.10
C SER A 7 17.95 -40.25 -0.41
N PHE A 8 18.17 -39.82 0.85
CA PHE A 8 17.20 -38.98 1.59
C PHE A 8 17.37 -37.49 1.38
N LEU A 9 18.51 -37.04 0.84
CA LEU A 9 18.76 -35.61 0.61
C LEU A 9 18.22 -35.10 -0.75
N LYS A 10 17.75 -35.95 -1.63
CA LYS A 10 17.23 -35.57 -2.95
C LYS A 10 15.71 -35.36 -3.02
N LEU A 11 14.95 -35.67 -1.96
CA LEU A 11 13.49 -35.51 -1.94
C LEU A 11 12.99 -34.32 -1.10
N ALA A 12 13.87 -33.59 -0.42
CA ALA A 12 13.51 -32.43 0.41
C ALA A 12 13.74 -31.07 -0.29
N LEU A 13 14.18 -31.04 -1.56
CA LEU A 13 14.45 -29.80 -2.32
C LEU A 13 13.36 -29.46 -3.36
N GLY A 14 12.20 -30.10 -3.27
CA GLY A 14 11.13 -29.95 -4.27
C GLY A 14 9.90 -29.12 -3.88
N ALA A 15 9.91 -28.38 -2.76
CA ALA A 15 8.75 -27.55 -2.42
C ALA A 15 9.20 -26.24 -1.75
N GLY A 16 9.25 -25.16 -2.51
CA GLY A 16 9.31 -23.80 -1.95
C GLY A 16 10.49 -22.93 -2.32
N ALA A 17 11.26 -23.22 -3.36
CA ALA A 17 12.09 -22.18 -3.97
C ALA A 17 11.18 -21.28 -4.79
N GLY A 18 10.72 -20.16 -4.18
CA GLY A 18 10.24 -19.02 -4.96
C GLY A 18 11.36 -18.67 -5.93
N SER A 19 11.15 -18.94 -7.21
CA SER A 19 12.10 -18.65 -8.28
C SER A 19 12.41 -17.16 -8.22
N LEU A 20 13.55 -16.80 -7.61
CA LEU A 20 14.15 -15.49 -7.80
C LEU A 20 14.41 -15.38 -9.30
N MET A 21 13.71 -14.49 -9.99
CA MET A 21 13.95 -14.27 -11.41
C MET A 21 15.36 -13.68 -11.57
N PRO A 22 16.32 -14.41 -12.17
CA PRO A 22 17.73 -13.99 -12.18
C PRO A 22 17.97 -12.65 -12.87
N GLY A 23 17.03 -12.19 -13.71
CA GLY A 23 17.15 -10.94 -14.46
C GLY A 23 16.87 -9.67 -13.66
N CYS A 24 16.11 -9.72 -12.58
CA CYS A 24 15.77 -8.54 -11.76
C CYS A 24 16.88 -8.17 -10.75
N MET A 25 17.73 -9.13 -10.37
CA MET A 25 18.77 -8.94 -9.36
C MET A 25 20.17 -8.69 -9.92
N ALA A 26 20.37 -8.84 -11.22
CA ALA A 26 21.69 -8.59 -11.82
C ALA A 26 21.94 -7.08 -11.87
N LYS A 27 23.02 -6.61 -11.23
CA LYS A 27 23.51 -5.23 -11.43
C LYS A 27 23.73 -5.02 -12.94
N PRO A 28 23.18 -3.94 -13.52
CA PRO A 28 23.39 -3.66 -14.95
C PRO A 28 24.89 -3.56 -15.23
N LYS A 29 25.35 -4.21 -16.28
CA LYS A 29 26.74 -4.07 -16.74
C LYS A 29 27.05 -2.67 -17.28
N ASP A 30 26.01 -1.88 -17.55
CA ASP A 30 26.10 -0.60 -18.29
C ASP A 30 25.67 0.62 -17.47
N GLY A 31 25.94 0.66 -16.16
CA GLY A 31 25.72 1.86 -15.32
C GLY A 31 24.25 2.27 -15.09
N GLY A 32 23.29 1.43 -15.43
CA GLY A 32 21.87 1.66 -15.20
C GLY A 32 21.55 1.75 -13.69
N SER A 33 20.66 2.67 -13.33
CA SER A 33 20.23 2.87 -11.94
C SER A 33 19.39 1.69 -11.47
N THR A 34 19.92 0.92 -10.52
CA THR A 34 19.20 -0.16 -9.81
C THR A 34 19.12 0.18 -8.33
N TYR A 35 17.94 0.06 -7.76
CA TYR A 35 17.72 0.30 -6.33
C TYR A 35 16.52 -0.50 -5.81
N SER A 36 16.36 -0.54 -4.51
CA SER A 36 15.18 -1.11 -3.89
C SER A 36 14.43 -0.09 -3.03
N VAL A 37 13.19 -0.41 -2.69
CA VAL A 37 12.32 0.35 -1.78
C VAL A 37 11.78 -0.61 -0.73
N ALA A 38 11.90 -0.23 0.55
CA ALA A 38 11.20 -0.93 1.62
C ALA A 38 9.72 -0.52 1.58
N LEU A 39 8.81 -1.46 1.29
CA LEU A 39 7.40 -1.17 1.10
C LEU A 39 6.60 -1.74 2.28
N LEU A 40 5.88 -0.88 2.98
CA LEU A 40 4.99 -1.21 4.09
C LEU A 40 3.55 -0.89 3.71
N GLY A 41 2.66 -1.84 3.89
CA GLY A 41 1.21 -1.61 3.79
C GLY A 41 0.66 -0.87 5.00
N ASP A 42 -0.64 -1.01 5.23
CA ASP A 42 -1.36 -0.37 6.32
C ASP A 42 -0.80 -0.82 7.68
N THR A 43 -0.32 0.11 8.49
CA THR A 43 0.33 -0.18 9.77
C THR A 43 -0.55 0.10 10.98
N HIS A 44 -1.55 0.96 10.85
CA HIS A 44 -2.53 1.27 11.88
C HIS A 44 -1.90 1.40 13.28
N PHE A 45 -0.90 2.27 13.41
CA PHE A 45 -0.25 2.47 14.70
C PHE A 45 -1.25 2.83 15.81
N ASP A 46 -1.11 2.17 16.93
CA ASP A 46 -1.87 2.47 18.13
C ASP A 46 -1.05 2.12 19.38
N SER A 47 -1.41 2.73 20.51
CA SER A 47 -0.79 2.48 21.80
C SER A 47 -1.47 1.33 22.53
N THR A 48 -0.71 0.60 23.34
CA THR A 48 -1.26 -0.37 24.31
C THR A 48 -2.17 0.26 25.34
N ASP A 49 -1.92 1.51 25.70
CA ASP A 49 -2.89 2.33 26.43
C ASP A 49 -3.86 2.96 25.43
N ASN A 50 -4.97 2.27 25.18
CA ASN A 50 -6.01 2.72 24.27
C ASN A 50 -6.68 4.05 24.69
N LYS A 51 -6.45 4.53 25.91
CA LYS A 51 -6.92 5.84 26.35
C LYS A 51 -5.94 6.96 26.03
N PHE A 52 -4.67 6.64 25.75
CA PHE A 52 -3.63 7.66 25.58
C PHE A 52 -3.94 8.60 24.41
N TYR A 53 -4.10 8.05 23.19
CA TYR A 53 -4.44 8.87 22.03
C TYR A 53 -5.94 9.18 21.93
N HIS A 54 -6.80 8.36 22.50
CA HIS A 54 -8.24 8.35 22.27
C HIS A 54 -9.06 8.96 23.42
N ALA A 55 -8.43 9.64 24.40
CA ALA A 55 -9.13 10.18 25.57
C ALA A 55 -10.28 11.12 25.18
N LYS A 56 -10.07 12.01 24.21
CA LYS A 56 -11.10 12.93 23.73
C LYS A 56 -12.15 12.22 22.88
N TYR A 57 -11.74 11.27 22.03
CA TYR A 57 -12.67 10.41 21.30
C TYR A 57 -13.60 9.67 22.24
N LEU A 58 -13.07 9.02 23.28
CA LEU A 58 -13.85 8.28 24.27
C LEU A 58 -14.85 9.15 25.04
N SER A 59 -14.53 10.42 25.28
CA SER A 59 -15.42 11.37 25.97
C SER A 59 -16.44 12.05 25.06
N SER A 60 -16.25 12.03 23.73
CA SER A 60 -17.08 12.74 22.75
C SER A 60 -17.91 11.83 21.85
N THR A 61 -17.54 10.54 21.73
CA THR A 61 -18.25 9.60 20.87
C THR A 61 -19.42 8.93 21.58
N THR A 62 -20.36 8.35 20.81
CA THR A 62 -21.42 7.53 21.39
C THR A 62 -20.87 6.19 21.86
N GLU A 63 -21.48 5.61 22.91
CA GLU A 63 -21.10 4.30 23.44
C GLU A 63 -21.13 3.20 22.33
N GLN A 64 -22.10 3.28 21.45
CA GLN A 64 -22.21 2.33 20.32
C GLN A 64 -21.02 2.43 19.37
N ARG A 65 -20.60 3.64 18.97
CA ARG A 65 -19.44 3.86 18.09
C ARG A 65 -18.15 3.43 18.80
N TYR A 66 -18.00 3.82 20.06
CA TYR A 66 -16.86 3.38 20.87
C TYR A 66 -16.72 1.86 20.90
N LYS A 67 -17.80 1.13 21.22
CA LYS A 67 -17.78 -0.35 21.21
C LYS A 67 -17.44 -0.94 19.84
N ALA A 68 -17.89 -0.30 18.76
CA ALA A 68 -17.56 -0.74 17.40
C ALA A 68 -16.06 -0.60 17.09
N HIS A 69 -15.44 0.50 17.50
CA HIS A 69 -14.02 0.77 17.25
C HIS A 69 -13.07 0.13 18.26
N LEU A 70 -13.53 -0.16 19.49
CA LEU A 70 -12.68 -0.74 20.54
C LEU A 70 -11.94 -2.00 20.09
N LYS A 71 -12.58 -2.88 19.32
CA LYS A 71 -11.95 -4.10 18.79
C LYS A 71 -10.79 -3.79 17.85
N GLU A 72 -10.90 -2.71 17.08
CA GLU A 72 -9.81 -2.26 16.17
C GLU A 72 -8.64 -1.72 16.97
N HIS A 73 -8.89 -0.86 17.95
CA HIS A 73 -7.87 -0.31 18.84
C HIS A 73 -7.11 -1.42 19.59
N VAL A 74 -7.82 -2.35 20.22
CA VAL A 74 -7.20 -3.48 20.94
C VAL A 74 -6.35 -4.34 19.98
N ARG A 75 -6.88 -4.64 18.80
CA ARG A 75 -6.15 -5.43 17.80
C ARG A 75 -4.87 -4.72 17.35
N ASN A 76 -4.96 -3.43 17.05
CA ASN A 76 -3.84 -2.65 16.54
C ASN A 76 -2.78 -2.42 17.62
N ALA A 77 -3.18 -2.12 18.85
CA ALA A 77 -2.28 -2.03 20.00
C ALA A 77 -1.52 -3.36 20.22
N LYS A 78 -2.24 -4.48 20.17
CA LYS A 78 -1.63 -5.83 20.26
C LYS A 78 -0.65 -6.08 19.14
N MET A 79 -1.00 -5.74 17.90
CA MET A 79 -0.12 -5.87 16.75
C MET A 79 1.19 -5.09 16.95
N TRP A 80 1.10 -3.85 17.38
CA TRP A 80 2.27 -3.00 17.60
C TRP A 80 3.14 -3.44 18.77
N THR A 81 2.57 -4.05 19.78
CA THR A 81 3.32 -4.58 20.93
C THR A 81 4.01 -5.90 20.60
N GLU A 82 3.28 -6.84 19.99
CA GLU A 82 3.73 -8.23 19.86
C GLU A 82 4.44 -8.52 18.51
N ARG A 83 4.05 -7.82 17.43
CA ARG A 83 4.47 -8.20 16.08
C ARG A 83 5.31 -7.14 15.37
N MET A 84 4.89 -5.87 15.40
CA MET A 84 5.54 -4.81 14.64
C MET A 84 7.04 -4.67 14.91
N PRO A 85 7.54 -4.74 16.16
CA PRO A 85 8.97 -4.60 16.39
C PRO A 85 9.81 -5.66 15.67
N SER A 86 9.33 -6.91 15.62
CA SER A 86 10.03 -7.99 14.93
C SER A 86 9.89 -7.88 13.41
N LEU A 87 8.70 -7.49 12.93
CA LEU A 87 8.45 -7.28 11.50
C LEU A 87 9.28 -6.12 10.95
N LEU A 88 9.33 -4.97 11.63
CA LEU A 88 10.12 -3.83 11.21
C LEU A 88 11.62 -4.15 11.18
N ARG A 89 12.13 -4.88 12.18
CA ARG A 89 13.51 -5.38 12.16
C ARG A 89 13.77 -6.33 10.99
N ALA A 90 12.82 -7.20 10.65
CA ALA A 90 12.96 -8.11 9.51
C ALA A 90 12.92 -7.32 8.18
N SER A 91 12.00 -6.36 8.07
CA SER A 91 11.91 -5.48 6.90
C SER A 91 13.21 -4.68 6.71
N ALA A 92 13.76 -4.10 7.77
CA ALA A 92 15.04 -3.41 7.72
C ALA A 92 16.21 -4.34 7.31
N LYS A 93 16.20 -5.60 7.79
CA LYS A 93 17.22 -6.60 7.39
C LYS A 93 17.04 -7.10 5.96
N SER A 94 15.83 -7.07 5.40
CA SER A 94 15.57 -7.39 3.99
C SER A 94 15.95 -6.24 3.05
N ALA A 95 16.18 -5.04 3.58
CA ALA A 95 16.72 -3.92 2.84
C ALA A 95 18.13 -4.24 2.34
N THR A 96 18.45 -3.77 1.15
CA THR A 96 19.77 -3.89 0.53
C THR A 96 20.57 -2.61 0.73
N PRO A 97 21.89 -2.61 0.53
CA PRO A 97 22.67 -1.36 0.55
C PRO A 97 22.17 -0.30 -0.44
N ASP A 98 21.49 -0.74 -1.51
CA ASP A 98 20.90 0.13 -2.54
C ASP A 98 19.44 0.50 -2.21
N THR A 99 18.94 0.26 -1.00
CA THR A 99 17.58 0.67 -0.60
C THR A 99 17.51 2.20 -0.49
N ALA A 100 16.64 2.80 -1.30
CA ALA A 100 16.57 4.24 -1.49
C ALA A 100 15.72 4.93 -0.40
N PHE A 101 14.60 4.34 -0.04
CA PHE A 101 13.65 4.91 0.93
C PHE A 101 12.66 3.86 1.45
N ILE A 102 11.90 4.25 2.47
CA ILE A 102 10.75 3.51 3.00
C ILE A 102 9.49 4.15 2.42
N LEU A 103 8.64 3.36 1.77
CA LEU A 103 7.34 3.77 1.27
C LEU A 103 6.23 3.09 2.08
N GLN A 104 5.46 3.89 2.80
CA GLN A 104 4.33 3.44 3.60
C GLN A 104 3.02 3.83 2.90
N MET A 105 2.13 2.86 2.70
CA MET A 105 1.01 2.92 1.75
C MET A 105 -0.28 3.53 2.32
N GLY A 106 -0.20 4.35 3.36
CA GLY A 106 -1.35 4.96 4.05
C GLY A 106 -1.88 4.09 5.19
N ASP A 107 -2.82 4.64 5.95
CA ASP A 107 -3.24 4.08 7.23
C ASP A 107 -2.03 3.81 8.15
N LEU A 108 -1.18 4.85 8.27
CA LEU A 108 -0.01 4.86 9.14
C LEU A 108 -0.45 4.68 10.60
N VAL A 109 -1.50 5.41 10.98
CA VAL A 109 -2.07 5.39 12.33
C VAL A 109 -3.53 4.89 12.32
N GLN A 110 -4.04 4.54 13.50
CA GLN A 110 -5.45 4.15 13.65
C GLN A 110 -6.40 5.35 13.54
N GLY A 111 -5.97 6.54 13.89
CA GLY A 111 -6.82 7.74 13.97
C GLY A 111 -7.70 7.74 15.23
N ASP A 112 -8.90 8.31 15.13
CA ASP A 112 -9.89 8.40 16.21
C ASP A 112 -9.37 9.14 17.47
N CYS A 113 -8.58 10.19 17.30
CA CYS A 113 -8.09 11.01 18.41
C CYS A 113 -9.08 12.10 18.82
N ASN A 114 -9.85 12.65 17.87
CA ASN A 114 -10.72 13.82 18.03
C ASN A 114 -10.00 15.02 18.68
N ASP A 115 -8.67 15.06 18.53
CA ASP A 115 -7.78 16.10 19.04
C ASP A 115 -6.59 16.27 18.08
N PRO A 116 -6.45 17.46 17.46
CA PRO A 116 -5.40 17.67 16.46
C PRO A 116 -3.97 17.55 17.00
N ALA A 117 -3.73 17.94 18.25
CA ALA A 117 -2.41 17.85 18.87
C ALA A 117 -2.05 16.39 19.17
N MET A 118 -2.99 15.63 19.69
CA MET A 118 -2.82 14.21 19.98
C MET A 118 -2.68 13.41 18.67
N HIS A 119 -3.44 13.78 17.64
CA HIS A 119 -3.33 13.15 16.32
C HIS A 119 -1.94 13.36 15.70
N ARG A 120 -1.43 14.60 15.71
CA ARG A 120 -0.04 14.88 15.28
C ARG A 120 0.98 14.09 16.11
N ARG A 121 0.74 13.94 17.41
CA ARG A 121 1.58 13.11 18.27
C ARG A 121 1.61 11.66 17.81
N MET A 122 0.44 11.08 17.57
CA MET A 122 0.29 9.70 17.08
C MET A 122 1.03 9.46 15.76
N LEU A 123 0.88 10.38 14.79
CA LEU A 123 1.60 10.35 13.51
C LEU A 123 3.13 10.41 13.71
N THR A 124 3.60 11.29 14.61
CA THR A 124 5.02 11.47 14.90
C THR A 124 5.61 10.25 15.60
N ASP A 125 4.89 9.66 16.54
CA ASP A 125 5.34 8.47 17.27
C ASP A 125 5.43 7.25 16.31
N ALA A 126 4.43 7.07 15.43
CA ALA A 126 4.48 6.04 14.39
C ALA A 126 5.68 6.20 13.44
N PHE A 127 5.88 7.43 12.94
CA PHE A 127 7.01 7.79 12.10
C PHE A 127 8.35 7.46 12.76
N ASN A 128 8.54 7.89 14.02
CA ASN A 128 9.78 7.67 14.76
C ASN A 128 10.07 6.19 14.99
N LEU A 129 9.06 5.41 15.34
CA LEU A 129 9.19 3.96 15.56
C LEU A 129 9.58 3.23 14.28
N ILE A 130 8.92 3.53 13.16
CA ILE A 130 9.25 2.90 11.88
C ILE A 130 10.66 3.33 11.44
N LYS A 131 10.93 4.63 11.38
CA LYS A 131 12.22 5.14 10.94
C LYS A 131 13.37 4.66 11.80
N GLY A 132 13.17 4.61 13.12
CA GLY A 132 14.14 4.08 14.08
C GLY A 132 14.51 2.62 13.83
N ALA A 133 13.55 1.78 13.41
CA ALA A 133 13.80 0.38 13.07
C ALA A 133 14.75 0.22 11.86
N TYR A 134 14.83 1.21 10.97
CA TYR A 134 15.75 1.27 9.82
C TYR A 134 17.01 2.11 10.11
N GLY A 135 17.32 2.38 11.37
CA GLY A 135 18.51 3.14 11.75
C GLY A 135 18.42 4.65 11.55
N GLY A 136 17.25 5.18 11.18
CA GLY A 136 17.01 6.62 11.01
C GLY A 136 17.50 7.25 9.71
N GLU A 137 18.30 6.55 8.91
CA GLU A 137 18.97 7.09 7.72
C GLU A 137 18.06 7.14 6.48
N LEU A 138 17.28 6.08 6.23
CA LEU A 138 16.46 5.99 5.03
C LEU A 138 15.34 7.04 5.03
N PRO A 139 15.14 7.80 3.94
CA PRO A 139 13.99 8.67 3.80
C PRO A 139 12.67 7.90 4.00
N PHE A 140 11.70 8.53 4.64
CA PHE A 140 10.38 7.95 4.88
C PHE A 140 9.30 8.75 4.15
N ILE A 141 8.51 8.06 3.34
CA ILE A 141 7.44 8.65 2.55
C ILE A 141 6.15 7.92 2.93
N SER A 142 5.15 8.66 3.42
CA SER A 142 3.84 8.14 3.73
C SER A 142 2.79 8.73 2.81
N VAL A 143 1.85 7.89 2.38
CA VAL A 143 0.64 8.28 1.67
C VAL A 143 -0.48 8.49 2.68
N VAL A 144 -1.41 9.40 2.43
CA VAL A 144 -2.56 9.56 3.32
C VAL A 144 -3.57 8.43 3.14
N GLY A 145 -3.85 7.69 4.20
CA GLY A 145 -4.93 6.72 4.27
C GLY A 145 -6.19 7.30 4.92
N ASN A 146 -7.29 6.56 4.89
CA ASN A 146 -8.53 7.03 5.50
C ASN A 146 -8.49 7.02 7.04
N HIS A 147 -7.67 6.18 7.64
CA HIS A 147 -7.44 6.19 9.08
C HIS A 147 -6.55 7.35 9.54
N ASP A 148 -5.64 7.79 8.70
CA ASP A 148 -4.73 8.91 9.01
C ASP A 148 -5.44 10.25 9.20
N ILE A 149 -6.70 10.34 8.77
CA ILE A 149 -7.56 11.52 8.89
C ILE A 149 -8.90 11.21 9.58
N ARG A 150 -9.00 10.02 10.20
CA ARG A 150 -10.26 9.54 10.79
C ARG A 150 -10.53 10.17 12.14
N GLY A 151 -11.75 10.72 12.28
CA GLY A 151 -12.36 11.17 13.51
C GLY A 151 -13.88 11.03 13.45
N ASP A 152 -14.56 11.27 14.59
CA ASP A 152 -16.02 11.14 14.69
C ASP A 152 -16.76 12.34 14.09
N ILE A 153 -16.11 13.47 14.06
CA ILE A 153 -16.71 14.75 13.71
C ILE A 153 -15.92 15.32 12.51
N PRO A 154 -16.58 15.74 11.42
CA PRO A 154 -15.90 16.32 10.27
C PRO A 154 -14.99 17.51 10.60
N THR A 155 -15.22 18.14 11.76
CA THR A 155 -14.50 19.34 12.23
C THR A 155 -13.61 19.06 13.44
N ASP A 156 -13.21 17.81 13.68
CA ASP A 156 -12.36 17.47 14.83
C ASP A 156 -10.88 17.87 14.65
N GLY A 157 -10.51 18.34 13.47
CA GLY A 157 -9.19 18.83 13.14
C GLY A 157 -8.16 17.74 12.84
N THR A 158 -8.57 16.47 12.68
CA THR A 158 -7.64 15.38 12.35
C THR A 158 -7.12 15.48 10.94
N ARG A 159 -7.96 15.94 10.01
CA ARG A 159 -7.54 16.21 8.62
C ARG A 159 -6.51 17.34 8.57
N GLU A 160 -6.78 18.47 9.22
CA GLU A 160 -5.88 19.61 9.30
C GLU A 160 -4.58 19.24 10.01
N ALA A 161 -4.66 18.37 11.02
CA ALA A 161 -3.48 17.87 11.72
C ALA A 161 -2.57 17.04 10.80
N PHE A 162 -3.14 16.20 9.93
CA PHE A 162 -2.39 15.44 8.94
C PHE A 162 -1.80 16.37 7.87
N ASP A 163 -2.60 17.28 7.33
CA ASP A 163 -2.16 18.25 6.30
C ASP A 163 -1.03 19.17 6.81
N ALA A 164 -1.01 19.47 8.10
CA ALA A 164 0.07 20.22 8.71
C ALA A 164 1.30 19.38 9.06
N TRP A 165 1.16 18.07 9.20
CA TRP A 165 2.23 17.13 9.60
C TRP A 165 2.97 16.57 8.39
N GLN A 166 2.27 16.03 7.39
CA GLN A 166 2.88 15.25 6.32
C GLN A 166 3.77 16.07 5.39
N PRO A 167 3.35 17.24 4.81
CA PRO A 167 4.19 17.94 3.85
C PRO A 167 5.53 18.41 4.42
N PRO A 168 5.65 18.96 5.65
CA PRO A 168 6.95 19.29 6.25
C PRO A 168 7.83 18.06 6.50
N VAL A 169 7.25 16.94 6.93
CA VAL A 169 7.98 15.68 7.14
C VAL A 169 8.55 15.20 5.81
N VAL A 170 7.71 15.06 4.79
CA VAL A 170 8.14 14.56 3.48
C VAL A 170 9.13 15.54 2.81
N SER A 171 8.95 16.86 2.98
CA SER A 171 9.90 17.84 2.46
C SER A 171 11.30 17.63 3.02
N ARG A 172 11.40 17.39 4.33
CA ARG A 172 12.67 17.11 5.00
C ARG A 172 13.28 15.77 4.51
N GLU A 173 12.47 14.75 4.43
CA GLU A 173 12.92 13.41 4.03
C GLU A 173 13.41 13.36 2.57
N LEU A 174 12.72 14.04 1.66
CA LEU A 174 13.07 14.11 0.24
C LEU A 174 14.07 15.24 -0.10
N LYS A 175 14.34 16.16 0.83
CA LYS A 175 15.13 17.39 0.61
C LYS A 175 14.59 18.21 -0.56
N GLN A 176 13.27 18.24 -0.72
CA GLN A 176 12.55 19.05 -1.71
C GLN A 176 11.32 19.69 -1.08
N THR A 177 10.84 20.81 -1.62
CA THR A 177 9.61 21.45 -1.13
C THR A 177 8.38 20.64 -1.55
N VAL A 178 7.61 20.20 -0.57
CA VAL A 178 6.30 19.57 -0.74
C VAL A 178 5.27 20.44 -0.01
N THR A 179 4.24 20.88 -0.74
CA THR A 179 3.26 21.87 -0.22
C THR A 179 1.89 21.26 0.08
N GLY A 180 1.67 19.98 -0.25
CA GLY A 180 0.39 19.32 -0.05
C GLY A 180 0.51 17.80 -0.03
N THR A 181 -0.59 17.13 0.21
CA THR A 181 -0.68 15.67 0.30
C THR A 181 -0.71 14.95 -1.05
N THR A 182 -0.94 15.70 -2.15
CA THR A 182 -0.73 15.25 -3.53
C THR A 182 0.52 15.94 -4.09
N PHE A 183 1.54 15.16 -4.44
CA PHE A 183 2.84 15.67 -4.90
C PHE A 183 3.57 14.62 -5.75
N SER A 184 4.69 15.01 -6.37
CA SER A 184 5.61 14.07 -7.01
C SER A 184 7.04 14.26 -6.54
N PHE A 185 7.82 13.20 -6.66
CA PHE A 185 9.26 13.25 -6.51
C PHE A 185 9.94 12.29 -7.49
N ARG A 186 11.23 12.48 -7.68
CA ARG A 186 12.05 11.57 -8.48
C ARG A 186 13.09 10.87 -7.62
N HIS A 187 13.35 9.60 -7.97
CA HIS A 187 14.53 8.92 -7.50
C HIS A 187 15.28 8.36 -8.72
N GLY A 188 16.45 8.93 -9.01
CA GLY A 188 17.15 8.66 -10.27
C GLY A 188 16.25 8.96 -11.49
N PRO A 189 16.15 8.03 -12.45
CA PRO A 189 15.34 8.22 -13.65
C PRO A 189 13.84 8.00 -13.43
N ASP A 190 13.41 7.50 -12.27
CA ASP A 190 12.03 7.12 -12.01
C ASP A 190 11.25 8.24 -11.31
N ALA A 191 9.94 8.25 -11.51
CA ALA A 191 9.04 9.23 -10.90
C ALA A 191 7.94 8.55 -10.08
N PHE A 192 7.64 9.15 -8.92
CA PHE A 192 6.59 8.75 -8.00
C PHE A 192 5.59 9.90 -7.86
N VAL A 193 4.33 9.64 -8.17
CA VAL A 193 3.20 10.55 -7.97
C VAL A 193 2.40 10.03 -6.79
N VAL A 194 2.49 10.74 -5.67
CA VAL A 194 1.74 10.44 -4.44
C VAL A 194 0.41 11.17 -4.50
N VAL A 195 -0.69 10.46 -4.27
CA VAL A 195 -2.05 10.98 -4.42
C VAL A 195 -2.84 10.81 -3.13
N ASP A 196 -3.45 11.90 -2.69
CA ASP A 196 -4.47 11.87 -1.66
C ASP A 196 -5.81 11.40 -2.25
N PHE A 197 -6.24 10.21 -1.90
CA PHE A 197 -7.45 9.60 -2.48
C PHE A 197 -8.74 9.92 -1.72
N ASN A 198 -8.64 10.59 -0.56
CA ASN A 198 -9.79 10.83 0.32
C ASN A 198 -10.67 11.97 -0.21
N ASP A 199 -11.99 11.74 -0.26
CA ASP A 199 -12.96 12.73 -0.67
C ASP A 199 -13.04 13.94 0.31
N PRO A 200 -13.18 15.20 -0.17
CA PRO A 200 -13.43 15.65 -1.54
C PRO A 200 -12.22 15.62 -2.47
N ARG A 201 -11.14 15.08 -2.01
CA ARG A 201 -9.91 14.89 -2.78
C ARG A 201 -9.92 13.52 -3.46
N PRO A 202 -9.10 13.28 -4.50
CA PRO A 202 -8.10 14.20 -5.02
C PRO A 202 -8.69 15.37 -5.83
N ASP A 203 -8.01 16.53 -5.78
CA ASP A 203 -8.17 17.55 -6.79
C ASP A 203 -7.64 17.02 -8.11
N PHE A 204 -8.52 16.84 -9.09
CA PHE A 204 -8.17 16.17 -10.33
C PHE A 204 -7.23 16.98 -11.21
N ASP A 205 -7.43 18.31 -11.26
CA ASP A 205 -6.56 19.20 -12.04
C ASP A 205 -5.15 19.26 -11.43
N LEU A 206 -5.04 19.31 -10.11
CA LEU A 206 -3.76 19.20 -9.41
C LEU A 206 -3.10 17.85 -9.69
N LEU A 207 -3.86 16.75 -9.62
CA LEU A 207 -3.34 15.40 -9.93
C LEU A 207 -2.78 15.32 -11.35
N LEU A 208 -3.52 15.85 -12.34
CA LEU A 208 -3.05 15.86 -13.73
C LEU A 208 -1.80 16.72 -13.89
N LYS A 209 -1.75 17.90 -13.28
CA LYS A 209 -0.59 18.78 -13.29
C LYS A 209 0.65 18.11 -12.68
N VAL A 210 0.48 17.43 -11.54
CA VAL A 210 1.57 16.69 -10.88
C VAL A 210 2.03 15.52 -11.75
N LEU A 211 1.10 14.81 -12.37
CA LEU A 211 1.38 13.71 -13.29
C LEU A 211 2.17 14.17 -14.52
N ASP A 212 1.73 15.27 -15.16
CA ASP A 212 2.41 15.83 -16.36
C ASP A 212 3.84 16.31 -16.02
N GLY A 213 4.08 16.79 -14.79
CA GLY A 213 5.42 17.14 -14.30
C GLY A 213 6.42 15.99 -14.21
N THR A 214 5.98 14.74 -14.45
CA THR A 214 6.82 13.55 -14.39
C THR A 214 7.20 12.98 -15.76
N ASP A 215 7.03 13.76 -16.82
CA ASP A 215 7.39 13.34 -18.19
C ASP A 215 8.86 12.96 -18.32
N GLY A 216 9.15 12.00 -19.19
CA GLY A 216 10.49 11.45 -19.41
C GLY A 216 10.98 10.50 -18.29
N ALA A 217 10.15 10.14 -17.32
CA ALA A 217 10.51 9.13 -16.34
C ALA A 217 10.64 7.74 -17.00
N ARG A 218 11.66 6.99 -16.60
CA ARG A 218 11.86 5.59 -17.00
C ARG A 218 10.68 4.72 -16.55
N HIS A 219 10.36 4.77 -15.27
CA HIS A 219 9.17 4.18 -14.70
C HIS A 219 8.34 5.27 -13.99
N LEU A 220 7.04 5.21 -14.21
CA LEU A 220 6.07 6.04 -13.49
C LEU A 220 5.35 5.20 -12.46
N PHE A 221 5.44 5.60 -11.20
CA PHE A 221 4.67 5.03 -10.10
C PHE A 221 3.57 6.00 -9.67
N LEU A 222 2.31 5.55 -9.72
CA LEU A 222 1.22 6.22 -9.02
C LEU A 222 1.08 5.55 -7.66
N VAL A 223 1.22 6.33 -6.60
CA VAL A 223 1.18 5.85 -5.21
C VAL A 223 -0.04 6.45 -4.53
N SER A 224 -1.01 5.61 -4.19
CA SER A 224 -2.27 6.02 -3.57
C SER A 224 -2.69 4.98 -2.55
N HIS A 225 -3.27 5.39 -1.42
CA HIS A 225 -3.78 4.41 -0.47
C HIS A 225 -4.88 3.55 -1.09
N GLY A 226 -5.87 4.17 -1.76
CA GLY A 226 -6.90 3.43 -2.51
C GLY A 226 -6.42 2.97 -3.89
N PRO A 227 -6.76 1.76 -4.32
CA PRO A 227 -6.43 1.26 -5.66
C PRO A 227 -7.09 2.10 -6.77
N ALA A 228 -6.43 2.25 -7.93
CA ALA A 228 -6.95 3.00 -9.07
C ALA A 228 -7.83 2.12 -9.98
N ILE A 229 -7.43 0.86 -10.21
CA ILE A 229 -8.24 -0.11 -10.91
C ILE A 229 -9.22 -0.71 -9.90
N PRO A 230 -10.52 -0.74 -10.20
CA PRO A 230 -11.52 -1.37 -9.32
C PRO A 230 -11.16 -2.80 -9.02
N ASN A 231 -11.05 -3.13 -7.75
CA ASN A 231 -10.51 -4.41 -7.32
C ASN A 231 -11.56 -5.47 -6.95
N GLY A 232 -12.81 -5.09 -6.82
CA GLY A 232 -13.84 -6.03 -6.38
C GLY A 232 -13.69 -6.53 -4.94
N ALA A 233 -12.59 -6.26 -4.25
CA ALA A 233 -12.36 -6.62 -2.85
C ALA A 233 -12.74 -5.50 -1.90
N SER A 234 -12.60 -4.25 -2.33
CA SER A 234 -13.04 -3.05 -1.62
C SER A 234 -13.93 -2.20 -2.52
N ARG A 235 -14.80 -1.46 -1.89
CA ARG A 235 -15.65 -0.43 -2.50
C ARG A 235 -14.99 0.95 -2.55
N TRP A 236 -13.84 1.09 -1.91
CA TRP A 236 -13.11 2.36 -1.83
C TRP A 236 -11.89 2.27 -2.73
N PHE A 237 -11.90 3.05 -3.77
CA PHE A 237 -10.82 3.16 -4.73
C PHE A 237 -10.68 4.60 -5.20
N LEU A 238 -9.57 4.93 -5.79
CA LEU A 238 -9.25 6.28 -6.25
C LEU A 238 -10.29 6.75 -7.27
N LEU A 239 -10.85 7.94 -7.05
CA LEU A 239 -11.94 8.50 -7.87
C LEU A 239 -13.18 7.59 -7.91
N GLY A 240 -13.51 6.96 -6.77
CA GLY A 240 -14.56 5.94 -6.65
C GLY A 240 -15.98 6.49 -6.72
N ALA A 241 -16.19 7.78 -6.45
CA ALA A 241 -17.51 8.41 -6.47
C ALA A 241 -18.13 8.33 -7.87
N LYS A 242 -19.46 8.14 -7.94
CA LYS A 242 -20.20 7.94 -9.19
C LYS A 242 -20.05 9.12 -10.16
N ASN A 243 -20.04 10.34 -9.64
CA ASN A 243 -19.85 11.57 -10.41
C ASN A 243 -18.41 11.78 -10.91
N ARG A 244 -17.46 10.93 -10.52
CA ARG A 244 -16.04 11.02 -10.90
C ARG A 244 -15.63 9.93 -11.92
N THR A 245 -16.57 9.28 -12.55
CA THR A 245 -16.31 8.18 -13.50
C THR A 245 -15.42 8.62 -14.67
N GLU A 246 -15.67 9.79 -15.25
CA GLU A 246 -14.87 10.29 -16.40
C GLU A 246 -13.46 10.67 -15.98
N GLU A 247 -13.28 11.26 -14.80
CA GLU A 247 -11.95 11.56 -14.25
C GLU A 247 -11.15 10.27 -14.03
N ARG A 248 -11.77 9.21 -13.51
CA ARG A 248 -11.13 7.91 -13.35
C ARG A 248 -10.70 7.30 -14.68
N ARG A 249 -11.57 7.36 -15.70
CA ARG A 249 -11.28 6.89 -17.06
C ARG A 249 -10.10 7.64 -17.65
N GLU A 250 -10.12 8.97 -17.54
CA GLU A 250 -9.02 9.83 -18.03
C GLU A 250 -7.70 9.53 -17.31
N LEU A 251 -7.73 9.39 -15.98
CA LEU A 251 -6.54 9.02 -15.22
C LEU A 251 -5.96 7.68 -15.70
N LEU A 252 -6.78 6.64 -15.80
CA LEU A 252 -6.32 5.32 -16.21
C LEU A 252 -5.79 5.32 -17.65
N ARG A 253 -6.41 6.09 -18.55
CA ARG A 253 -5.94 6.30 -19.92
C ARG A 253 -4.54 6.95 -19.96
N ARG A 254 -4.31 8.00 -19.16
CA ARG A 254 -2.99 8.66 -19.06
C ARG A 254 -1.94 7.75 -18.44
N LEU A 255 -2.31 6.99 -17.40
CA LEU A 255 -1.43 6.00 -16.79
C LEU A 255 -1.05 4.90 -17.79
N ALA A 256 -2.02 4.41 -18.57
CA ALA A 256 -1.80 3.39 -19.59
C ALA A 256 -0.82 3.84 -20.67
N LYS A 257 -0.98 5.06 -21.20
CA LYS A 257 -0.05 5.65 -22.18
C LYS A 257 1.40 5.65 -21.71
N ARG A 258 1.61 5.76 -20.41
CA ARG A 258 2.93 5.79 -19.77
C ARG A 258 3.35 4.44 -19.21
N ASN A 259 2.56 3.41 -19.44
CA ASN A 259 2.77 2.09 -18.86
C ASN A 259 3.02 2.18 -17.33
N ALA A 260 2.19 2.90 -16.60
CA ALA A 260 2.42 3.19 -15.20
C ALA A 260 2.22 1.96 -14.30
N ILE A 261 2.89 1.98 -13.15
CA ILE A 261 2.69 1.03 -12.06
C ILE A 261 1.93 1.75 -10.95
N VAL A 262 0.81 1.19 -10.52
CA VAL A 262 0.02 1.68 -9.38
C VAL A 262 0.40 0.87 -8.15
N LEU A 263 0.81 1.56 -7.10
CA LEU A 263 1.07 0.98 -5.77
C LEU A 263 -0.02 1.47 -4.81
N SER A 264 -0.65 0.56 -4.07
CA SER A 264 -1.71 0.91 -3.13
C SER A 264 -1.74 0.01 -1.89
N GLY A 265 -2.59 0.36 -0.91
CA GLY A 265 -2.88 -0.37 0.32
C GLY A 265 -4.39 -0.60 0.49
N HIS A 266 -4.96 -0.26 1.65
CA HIS A 266 -6.38 -0.15 1.96
C HIS A 266 -7.16 -1.47 2.04
N THR A 267 -6.94 -2.42 1.14
CA THR A 267 -7.78 -3.62 1.06
C THR A 267 -7.41 -4.69 2.08
N HIS A 268 -6.26 -4.54 2.74
CA HIS A 268 -5.65 -5.52 3.64
C HIS A 268 -5.46 -6.89 2.97
N LYS A 269 -5.30 -6.89 1.64
CA LYS A 269 -5.01 -8.05 0.81
C LYS A 269 -3.78 -7.78 -0.05
N ILE A 270 -3.15 -8.82 -0.50
CA ILE A 270 -2.15 -8.72 -1.56
C ILE A 270 -2.89 -8.93 -2.87
N GLU A 271 -2.88 -7.91 -3.72
CA GLU A 271 -3.55 -7.98 -5.00
C GLU A 271 -2.60 -7.59 -6.12
N TYR A 272 -2.72 -8.27 -7.23
CA TYR A 272 -1.96 -7.99 -8.44
C TYR A 272 -2.90 -7.95 -9.64
N TYR A 273 -2.72 -6.95 -10.47
CA TYR A 273 -3.46 -6.74 -11.71
C TYR A 273 -2.51 -6.38 -12.84
N ASP A 274 -2.64 -7.06 -13.95
CA ASP A 274 -2.12 -6.63 -15.25
C ASP A 274 -3.31 -6.20 -16.12
N CYS A 275 -3.41 -4.91 -16.40
CA CYS A 275 -4.51 -4.30 -17.17
C CYS A 275 -3.96 -3.67 -18.43
N VAL A 276 -4.46 -4.12 -19.61
CA VAL A 276 -4.06 -3.62 -20.92
C VAL A 276 -5.23 -2.89 -21.55
N LEU A 277 -5.23 -1.58 -21.42
CA LEU A 277 -6.17 -0.66 -22.04
C LEU A 277 -5.77 -0.38 -23.51
N PRO A 278 -6.65 0.20 -24.34
CA PRO A 278 -6.32 0.56 -25.71
C PRO A 278 -5.07 1.46 -25.84
N GLU A 279 -4.84 2.31 -24.84
CA GLU A 279 -3.71 3.27 -24.82
C GLU A 279 -2.40 2.67 -24.30
N GLY A 280 -2.43 1.51 -23.66
CA GLY A 280 -1.25 0.87 -23.09
C GLY A 280 -1.55 0.04 -21.84
N ARG A 281 -0.54 -0.14 -21.00
CA ARG A 281 -0.62 -1.03 -19.83
C ARG A 281 -0.60 -0.25 -18.51
N VAL A 282 -1.42 -0.69 -17.57
CA VAL A 282 -1.34 -0.31 -16.15
C VAL A 282 -1.18 -1.58 -15.33
N THR A 283 -0.11 -1.66 -14.55
CA THR A 283 0.05 -2.75 -13.56
C THR A 283 -0.27 -2.20 -12.20
N GLN A 284 -1.18 -2.83 -11.45
CA GLN A 284 -1.52 -2.43 -10.09
C GLN A 284 -1.09 -3.50 -9.10
N PHE A 285 -0.44 -3.07 -8.04
CA PHE A 285 -0.07 -3.89 -6.90
C PHE A 285 -0.61 -3.28 -5.61
N VAL A 286 -1.34 -4.09 -4.84
CA VAL A 286 -1.87 -3.71 -3.53
C VAL A 286 -1.09 -4.43 -2.46
N ALA A 287 -0.44 -3.67 -1.58
CA ALA A 287 0.27 -4.20 -0.43
C ALA A 287 -0.72 -4.48 0.72
N SER A 288 -0.63 -5.66 1.32
CA SER A 288 -1.44 -5.99 2.49
C SER A 288 -0.98 -5.24 3.74
N SER A 289 -1.87 -5.16 4.73
CA SER A 289 -1.54 -4.65 6.05
C SER A 289 -0.82 -5.68 6.92
N VAL A 290 -0.30 -5.21 8.03
CA VAL A 290 0.25 -6.07 9.09
C VAL A 290 -0.85 -6.45 10.07
N TRP A 291 -1.05 -7.75 10.28
CA TRP A 291 -2.09 -8.26 11.17
C TRP A 291 -1.52 -8.97 12.40
N SER A 292 -2.28 -8.94 13.48
CA SER A 292 -1.95 -9.67 14.69
C SER A 292 -2.09 -11.20 14.57
N ASN A 293 -2.73 -11.71 13.51
CA ASN A 293 -2.93 -13.14 13.30
C ASN A 293 -1.73 -13.77 12.57
N PRO A 294 -0.96 -14.66 13.24
CA PRO A 294 0.18 -15.36 12.63
C PRO A 294 -0.16 -16.25 11.43
N ASP A 295 -1.40 -16.73 11.31
CA ASP A 295 -1.81 -17.55 10.17
C ASP A 295 -1.73 -16.79 8.84
N LEU A 296 -1.75 -15.45 8.90
CA LEU A 296 -1.59 -14.59 7.73
C LEU A 296 -0.13 -14.39 7.31
N ASP A 297 0.84 -14.86 8.08
CA ASP A 297 2.26 -14.86 7.67
C ASP A 297 2.51 -15.84 6.52
N LYS A 298 1.56 -16.73 6.26
CA LYS A 298 1.57 -17.65 5.12
C LYS A 298 0.64 -17.13 4.03
N LEU A 299 1.22 -16.92 2.83
CA LEU A 299 0.45 -16.49 1.68
C LEU A 299 -0.59 -17.54 1.29
N LYS A 300 -1.86 -17.13 1.26
CA LYS A 300 -2.98 -17.98 0.84
C LYS A 300 -3.77 -17.29 -0.27
N PHE A 301 -3.68 -17.81 -1.48
CA PHE A 301 -4.51 -17.32 -2.58
C PHE A 301 -5.99 -17.55 -2.31
N VAL A 302 -6.78 -16.54 -2.60
CA VAL A 302 -8.24 -16.53 -2.46
C VAL A 302 -8.88 -16.57 -3.85
N ASP A 303 -8.36 -15.73 -4.76
CA ASP A 303 -8.75 -15.69 -6.17
C ASP A 303 -7.46 -15.77 -7.00
N LYS A 304 -7.50 -16.46 -8.15
CA LYS A 304 -6.33 -16.68 -8.99
C LYS A 304 -6.72 -16.82 -10.45
N GLY A 305 -6.25 -15.87 -11.23
CA GLY A 305 -6.51 -15.81 -12.66
C GLY A 305 -7.67 -14.88 -13.02
N VAL A 306 -7.73 -14.53 -14.29
CA VAL A 306 -8.65 -13.52 -14.83
C VAL A 306 -10.12 -13.87 -14.58
N ALA A 307 -10.47 -15.16 -14.61
CA ALA A 307 -11.83 -15.62 -14.36
C ALA A 307 -12.38 -15.23 -12.97
N ASP A 308 -11.48 -15.08 -11.99
CA ASP A 308 -11.85 -14.72 -10.61
C ASP A 308 -11.96 -13.20 -10.38
N TYR A 309 -11.50 -12.39 -11.34
CA TYR A 309 -11.60 -10.93 -11.22
C TYR A 309 -13.05 -10.48 -11.04
N GLY A 310 -13.30 -9.69 -10.02
CA GLY A 310 -14.63 -9.17 -9.70
C GLY A 310 -15.56 -10.14 -8.96
N ASN A 311 -15.18 -11.37 -8.67
CA ASN A 311 -16.02 -12.31 -7.93
C ASN A 311 -16.43 -11.79 -6.54
N ARG A 312 -15.62 -10.91 -5.95
CA ARG A 312 -15.84 -10.33 -4.63
C ARG A 312 -16.90 -9.25 -4.60
N VAL A 313 -17.08 -8.49 -5.68
CA VAL A 313 -18.11 -7.43 -5.78
C VAL A 313 -19.49 -7.99 -5.53
N LYS A 314 -19.78 -9.17 -6.06
CA LYS A 314 -21.08 -9.85 -5.89
C LYS A 314 -21.43 -10.19 -4.44
N LYS A 315 -20.45 -10.16 -3.54
CA LYS A 315 -20.62 -10.42 -2.10
C LYS A 315 -20.80 -9.16 -1.27
N LEU A 316 -20.61 -7.98 -1.84
CA LEU A 316 -20.81 -6.71 -1.15
C LEU A 316 -22.31 -6.47 -0.94
N LYS A 317 -22.69 -6.05 0.27
CA LYS A 317 -24.06 -5.76 0.66
C LYS A 317 -24.17 -4.31 1.14
N GLY A 318 -25.36 -3.73 0.95
CA GLY A 318 -25.70 -2.40 1.44
C GLY A 318 -25.18 -1.24 0.59
N LEU A 319 -25.62 -0.03 0.93
CA LEU A 319 -25.19 1.20 0.29
C LEU A 319 -23.67 1.38 0.47
N GLN A 320 -23.05 1.81 -0.60
CA GLN A 320 -21.65 2.13 -0.64
C GLN A 320 -21.48 3.64 -0.39
N ARG A 321 -20.23 4.06 -0.12
CA ARG A 321 -19.90 5.47 0.03
C ARG A 321 -20.22 6.23 -1.26
N ASP A 322 -20.59 7.50 -1.15
CA ASP A 322 -20.76 8.45 -2.25
C ASP A 322 -21.83 8.05 -3.27
N GLY A 323 -22.91 7.41 -2.79
CA GLY A 323 -24.05 7.02 -3.63
C GLY A 323 -23.80 5.85 -4.59
N VAL A 324 -22.66 5.17 -4.45
CA VAL A 324 -22.32 3.98 -5.25
C VAL A 324 -23.08 2.77 -4.71
N THR A 325 -23.79 2.05 -5.55
CA THR A 325 -24.50 0.82 -5.19
C THR A 325 -23.65 -0.43 -5.49
N PRO A 326 -23.97 -1.60 -4.93
CA PRO A 326 -23.32 -2.86 -5.32
C PRO A 326 -23.43 -3.12 -6.83
N GLU A 327 -24.55 -2.77 -7.45
CA GLU A 327 -24.78 -2.91 -8.88
C GLU A 327 -23.89 -1.97 -9.71
N ASP A 328 -23.64 -0.75 -9.23
CA ASP A 328 -22.69 0.17 -9.87
C ASP A 328 -21.29 -0.41 -9.83
N LEU A 329 -20.88 -1.04 -8.72
CA LEU A 329 -19.57 -1.70 -8.61
C LEU A 329 -19.46 -2.92 -9.52
N VAL A 330 -20.55 -3.70 -9.69
CA VAL A 330 -20.55 -4.81 -10.65
C VAL A 330 -20.33 -4.28 -12.06
N LYS A 331 -21.08 -3.24 -12.48
CA LYS A 331 -20.93 -2.62 -13.81
C LYS A 331 -19.50 -2.12 -14.02
N LEU A 332 -18.92 -1.48 -13.00
CA LEU A 332 -17.57 -0.96 -13.06
C LEU A 332 -16.52 -2.07 -13.22
N VAL A 333 -16.64 -3.17 -12.49
CA VAL A 333 -15.74 -4.32 -12.64
C VAL A 333 -15.89 -4.95 -14.03
N GLU A 334 -17.13 -5.08 -14.54
CA GLU A 334 -17.37 -5.62 -15.89
C GLU A 334 -16.82 -4.68 -16.98
N GLU A 335 -16.79 -3.36 -16.75
CA GLU A 335 -16.16 -2.39 -17.66
C GLU A 335 -14.66 -2.68 -17.85
N TYR A 336 -13.94 -3.05 -16.77
CA TYR A 336 -12.50 -3.31 -16.83
C TYR A 336 -12.14 -4.77 -17.13
N ARG A 337 -13.06 -5.71 -16.93
CA ARG A 337 -12.82 -7.15 -17.16
C ARG A 337 -12.15 -7.47 -18.52
N PRO A 338 -12.58 -6.90 -19.66
CA PRO A 338 -11.98 -7.20 -20.97
C PRO A 338 -10.50 -6.80 -21.07
N TYR A 339 -10.05 -5.91 -20.20
CA TYR A 339 -8.68 -5.38 -20.20
C TYR A 339 -7.75 -6.08 -19.22
N ILE A 340 -8.28 -6.86 -18.27
CA ILE A 340 -7.46 -7.62 -17.32
C ILE A 340 -6.81 -8.82 -18.03
N ARG A 341 -5.48 -8.90 -17.96
CA ARG A 341 -4.67 -9.97 -18.54
C ARG A 341 -4.13 -10.95 -17.51
N ASP A 342 -3.89 -10.46 -16.29
CA ASP A 342 -3.55 -11.29 -15.14
C ASP A 342 -4.13 -10.69 -13.86
N TYR A 343 -4.51 -11.55 -12.92
CA TYR A 343 -5.13 -11.16 -11.66
C TYR A 343 -4.84 -12.19 -10.59
N SER A 344 -4.52 -11.73 -9.40
CA SER A 344 -4.53 -12.57 -8.21
C SER A 344 -4.88 -11.75 -6.97
N LEU A 345 -5.57 -12.40 -6.03
CA LEU A 345 -5.87 -11.89 -4.70
C LEU A 345 -5.47 -12.94 -3.67
N ALA A 346 -4.69 -12.53 -2.67
CA ALA A 346 -4.24 -13.40 -1.62
C ALA A 346 -4.42 -12.78 -0.23
N ASN A 347 -4.67 -13.61 0.75
CA ASN A 347 -4.48 -13.27 2.15
C ASN A 347 -3.00 -13.42 2.47
N GLY A 348 -2.44 -12.43 3.13
CA GLY A 348 -1.07 -12.42 3.61
C GLY A 348 -0.85 -11.19 4.45
N ALA A 349 0.00 -11.28 5.46
CA ALA A 349 0.41 -10.15 6.27
C ALA A 349 1.93 -10.17 6.44
N GLY A 350 2.56 -9.02 6.28
CA GLY A 350 4.01 -8.97 6.32
C GLY A 350 4.56 -7.65 5.78
N HIS A 351 5.74 -7.73 5.20
CA HIS A 351 6.39 -6.59 4.58
C HIS A 351 6.81 -6.94 3.15
N PHE A 352 7.21 -5.92 2.40
CA PHE A 352 7.58 -6.08 1.01
C PHE A 352 8.90 -5.37 0.71
N ARG A 353 9.60 -5.84 -0.31
CA ARG A 353 10.68 -5.13 -0.98
C ARG A 353 10.32 -4.95 -2.44
N LEU A 354 10.43 -3.72 -2.93
CA LEU A 354 10.28 -3.41 -4.35
C LEU A 354 11.67 -3.24 -4.94
N ASP A 355 12.03 -4.11 -5.87
CA ASP A 355 13.29 -4.05 -6.61
C ASP A 355 13.05 -3.40 -7.97
N ILE A 356 13.84 -2.37 -8.32
CA ILE A 356 13.65 -1.52 -9.49
C ILE A 356 14.95 -1.45 -10.29
N SER A 357 14.85 -1.76 -11.58
CA SER A 357 15.95 -1.65 -12.54
C SER A 357 15.43 -1.14 -13.90
N ASP A 358 16.31 -0.93 -14.86
CA ASP A 358 15.94 -0.50 -16.23
C ASP A 358 14.94 -1.45 -16.89
N LYS A 359 15.07 -2.74 -16.63
CA LYS A 359 14.31 -3.79 -17.31
C LYS A 359 13.23 -4.43 -16.48
N CYS A 360 13.24 -4.21 -15.16
CA CYS A 360 12.39 -4.96 -14.25
C CYS A 360 11.97 -4.14 -13.05
N VAL A 361 10.70 -4.28 -12.68
CA VAL A 361 10.17 -3.87 -11.38
C VAL A 361 9.47 -5.06 -10.77
N ALA A 362 9.87 -5.46 -9.56
CA ALA A 362 9.32 -6.62 -8.87
C ALA A 362 9.05 -6.33 -7.40
N ALA A 363 7.88 -6.73 -6.90
CA ALA A 363 7.51 -6.65 -5.50
C ALA A 363 7.63 -8.03 -4.85
N THR A 364 8.49 -8.17 -3.86
CA THR A 364 8.70 -9.42 -3.11
C THR A 364 8.03 -9.32 -1.75
N PHE A 365 7.12 -10.25 -1.47
CA PHE A 365 6.44 -10.42 -0.19
C PHE A 365 7.26 -11.28 0.77
N TYR A 366 7.33 -10.86 2.03
CA TYR A 366 7.89 -11.57 3.16
C TYR A 366 6.82 -11.69 4.25
N GLY A 367 6.45 -12.91 4.59
CA GLY A 367 5.38 -13.16 5.56
C GLY A 367 5.80 -12.85 6.99
N GLY A 368 5.03 -12.04 7.71
CA GLY A 368 5.33 -11.63 9.07
C GLY A 368 6.73 -11.04 9.22
N ALA A 369 7.52 -11.61 10.12
CA ALA A 369 8.92 -11.26 10.35
C ALA A 369 9.92 -12.18 9.61
N SER A 370 9.50 -12.88 8.57
CA SER A 370 10.36 -13.75 7.77
C SER A 370 11.39 -12.93 6.97
N LEU A 371 12.57 -13.49 6.82
CA LEU A 371 13.58 -13.03 5.85
C LEU A 371 13.59 -13.90 4.58
N VAL A 372 12.78 -14.95 4.55
CA VAL A 372 12.64 -15.82 3.39
C VAL A 372 11.52 -15.28 2.50
N PRO A 373 11.81 -15.03 1.20
CA PRO A 373 10.80 -14.59 0.25
C PRO A 373 9.64 -15.59 0.18
N GLY A 374 8.41 -15.10 0.31
CA GLY A 374 7.21 -15.91 0.15
C GLY A 374 6.70 -15.91 -1.29
N ARG A 375 6.71 -14.75 -1.95
CA ARG A 375 6.26 -14.59 -3.34
C ARG A 375 6.84 -13.32 -3.94
N THR A 376 7.24 -13.39 -5.21
CA THR A 376 7.60 -12.22 -6.03
C THR A 376 6.55 -12.00 -7.11
N TYR A 377 6.12 -10.76 -7.26
CA TYR A 377 5.20 -10.27 -8.29
C TYR A 377 5.99 -9.41 -9.27
N LEU A 378 5.97 -9.79 -10.54
CA LEU A 378 6.60 -9.03 -11.61
C LEU A 378 5.65 -7.91 -12.04
N LEU A 379 6.01 -6.65 -11.73
CA LEU A 379 5.19 -5.48 -12.08
C LEU A 379 5.59 -4.91 -13.44
N ARG A 380 6.83 -5.15 -13.85
CA ARG A 380 7.40 -4.80 -15.15
C ARG A 380 8.53 -5.77 -15.46
N GLY A 381 8.55 -6.28 -16.68
CA GLY A 381 9.62 -7.11 -17.23
C GLY A 381 9.58 -7.12 -18.74
#